data_2557f8f3437e36da683112d4e9f53521
#
_entry.id   2557f8f3437e36da683112d4e9f53521
#
_cell.length_a   1.000
_cell.length_b   1.000
_cell.length_c   1.000
_cell.angle_alpha   90.00
_cell.angle_beta   90.00
_cell.angle_gamma   90.00
#
_symmetry.space_group_name_H-M   'P 1'
#
loop_
_entity.id
_entity.type
_entity.pdbx_description
1 polymer ?
#
loop_
_entity_poly.entity_id
_entity_poly.type
_entity_poly.pdbx_seq_one_letter_code
_entity_poly.pdbx_strand_id
1 'polypeptide(L)'
;MAITIGTQAQTLFPSKGAKNVCVDTHLVLTFTGDAPQTTNHGMVRVFEVQSGACIDSLDLSIPAGPTASRTYGPECDYTKLPYDYHRTSIPTNRTVRPGTPSGGALPTYTTPADYQLNIIGGFTDAFHFYPIITRGNTATIYLHNNVLEYGKEYRIAIDSDVFENFEGTDNWTFTTKASAPDGQTLRVNPGGTADFCTVQGALDAIPDFSTTPYIINIAEGDYEELVYARNKSNLRIKGAGMEKTRVHYANCEVFNPHPLNLKTNEYPGTFPSRRAAFMLDNCQDIIMEDIRVETTMQGQAEGLLVNGERIALRKVHIIGSGDAMQGNGTIYMEQCEMDGGGDSFLGRGSIFLYRCNLRNDGGPFTWVRNTQGHHGDVFVECTFSTTNGRKVDFGRSPSNKGKTYPHAEQVMISCKTAECIPEGWSAIGEPTTFFAEYNTRDLSTGQPVDTSKRHRYARQLDGQKDKTLIKQYSTPSYVLGGWNPQF
;
A
#
# COMPACT_ATOMS: atom_id res chain seq x y z
N MET A 1 29.44 34.21 26.34
CA MET A 1 28.88 33.85 25.05
C MET A 1 29.27 32.41 24.76
N ALA A 2 28.35 31.48 24.88
CA ALA A 2 28.61 30.11 24.43
C ALA A 2 28.62 30.14 22.89
N ILE A 3 29.72 29.76 22.29
CA ILE A 3 29.81 29.57 20.85
C ILE A 3 28.97 28.30 20.59
N THR A 4 27.79 28.46 20.03
CA THR A 4 26.99 27.33 19.54
C THR A 4 27.75 26.85 18.29
N ILE A 5 28.44 25.72 18.40
CA ILE A 5 29.02 25.05 17.22
C ILE A 5 27.85 24.45 16.50
N GLY A 6 27.64 24.87 15.27
CA GLY A 6 26.56 24.34 14.44
C GLY A 6 26.72 22.83 14.21
N THR A 7 25.62 22.13 14.10
CA THR A 7 25.59 20.68 13.84
C THR A 7 25.87 20.42 12.36
N GLN A 8 26.87 19.60 12.07
CA GLN A 8 27.15 19.12 10.73
C GLN A 8 26.81 17.64 10.62
N ALA A 9 26.36 17.21 9.45
CA ALA A 9 26.22 15.79 9.15
C ALA A 9 27.61 15.14 9.11
N GLN A 10 27.77 14.02 9.79
CA GLN A 10 29.00 13.24 9.83
C GLN A 10 29.21 12.52 8.49
N THR A 11 28.15 11.95 7.93
CA THR A 11 28.20 11.27 6.63
C THR A 11 26.99 11.63 5.77
N LEU A 12 27.17 11.53 4.47
CA LEU A 12 26.16 11.78 3.46
C LEU A 12 25.97 10.52 2.59
N PHE A 13 24.72 10.21 2.26
CA PHE A 13 24.42 9.22 1.25
C PHE A 13 23.45 9.84 0.20
N PRO A 14 23.79 9.78 -1.10
CA PRO A 14 25.07 9.30 -1.65
C PRO A 14 26.26 10.10 -1.12
N SER A 15 27.43 9.49 -0.98
CA SER A 15 28.61 10.21 -0.52
C SER A 15 28.97 11.34 -1.49
N LYS A 16 29.59 12.41 -0.96
CA LYS A 16 30.02 13.55 -1.80
C LYS A 16 30.97 13.07 -2.92
N GLY A 17 30.65 13.44 -4.14
CA GLY A 17 31.39 13.04 -5.34
C GLY A 17 31.11 11.61 -5.81
N ALA A 18 30.13 10.91 -5.22
CA ALA A 18 29.76 9.56 -5.63
C ALA A 18 29.42 9.47 -7.12
N LYS A 19 29.76 8.35 -7.73
CA LYS A 19 29.43 8.00 -9.12
C LYS A 19 28.51 6.80 -9.17
N ASN A 20 27.82 6.62 -10.29
CA ASN A 20 26.88 5.52 -10.50
C ASN A 20 25.74 5.45 -9.45
N VAL A 21 25.27 6.60 -9.00
CA VAL A 21 24.16 6.72 -8.06
C VAL A 21 22.84 6.37 -8.77
N CYS A 22 21.96 5.67 -8.07
CA CYS A 22 20.62 5.37 -8.59
C CYS A 22 19.81 6.65 -8.82
N VAL A 23 19.02 6.70 -9.89
CA VAL A 23 18.19 7.88 -10.21
C VAL A 23 17.03 8.10 -9.24
N ASP A 24 16.70 7.11 -8.43
CA ASP A 24 15.66 7.11 -7.40
C ASP A 24 16.24 7.19 -5.98
N THR A 25 17.50 7.64 -5.85
CA THR A 25 18.18 7.72 -4.55
C THR A 25 17.49 8.71 -3.61
N HIS A 26 17.38 8.33 -2.34
CA HIS A 26 17.15 9.29 -1.26
C HIS A 26 18.44 9.98 -0.87
N LEU A 27 18.32 11.14 -0.22
CA LEU A 27 19.45 11.87 0.34
C LEU A 27 19.46 11.65 1.85
N VAL A 28 20.49 11.02 2.40
CA VAL A 28 20.56 10.73 3.84
C VAL A 28 21.71 11.48 4.50
N LEU A 29 21.38 12.22 5.55
CA LEU A 29 22.34 12.84 6.44
C LEU A 29 22.41 11.99 7.72
N THR A 30 23.63 11.59 8.12
CA THR A 30 23.87 10.90 9.41
C THR A 30 24.62 11.81 10.34
N PHE A 31 24.15 11.95 11.56
CA PHE A 31 24.72 12.84 12.59
C PHE A 31 25.43 12.03 13.68
N THR A 32 26.29 12.66 14.44
CA THR A 32 27.02 12.02 15.54
C THR A 32 26.12 11.64 16.74
N GLY A 33 25.04 12.41 16.94
CA GLY A 33 23.97 12.15 17.91
C GLY A 33 22.64 12.02 17.19
N ASP A 34 21.54 12.14 17.88
CA ASP A 34 20.22 12.18 17.28
C ASP A 34 20.15 13.27 16.20
N ALA A 35 19.46 12.98 15.10
CA ALA A 35 19.25 13.95 14.03
C ALA A 35 18.52 15.19 14.57
N PRO A 36 18.97 16.40 14.22
CA PRO A 36 18.30 17.61 14.66
C PRO A 36 16.86 17.66 14.08
N GLN A 37 15.98 18.32 14.82
CA GLN A 37 14.60 18.50 14.36
C GLN A 37 14.56 19.46 13.16
N THR A 38 13.61 19.23 12.25
CA THR A 38 13.32 20.19 11.19
C THR A 38 12.64 21.41 11.78
N THR A 39 13.00 22.60 11.27
CA THR A 39 12.41 23.86 11.76
C THR A 39 11.10 24.22 11.07
N ASN A 40 10.68 23.47 10.04
CA ASN A 40 9.62 23.81 9.10
C ASN A 40 9.89 25.12 8.33
N HIS A 41 11.15 25.39 8.05
CA HIS A 41 11.63 26.51 7.24
C HIS A 41 12.79 26.06 6.36
N GLY A 42 13.20 26.94 5.43
CA GLY A 42 14.30 26.67 4.55
C GLY A 42 13.96 25.75 3.38
N MET A 43 14.93 25.56 2.53
CA MET A 43 14.78 24.87 1.26
C MET A 43 15.84 23.77 1.12
N VAL A 44 15.44 22.66 0.49
CA VAL A 44 16.37 21.72 -0.13
C VAL A 44 16.25 21.90 -1.63
N ARG A 45 17.37 22.07 -2.34
CA ARG A 45 17.39 22.29 -3.80
C ARG A 45 18.33 21.32 -4.48
N VAL A 46 17.94 20.87 -5.66
CA VAL A 46 18.75 20.02 -6.52
C VAL A 46 19.04 20.77 -7.81
N PHE A 47 20.31 20.94 -8.12
CA PHE A 47 20.77 21.59 -9.33
C PHE A 47 21.44 20.59 -10.25
N GLU A 48 21.09 20.58 -11.53
CA GLU A 48 21.90 19.92 -12.54
C GLU A 48 23.17 20.74 -12.78
N VAL A 49 24.35 20.14 -12.58
CA VAL A 49 25.62 20.89 -12.60
C VAL A 49 25.91 21.49 -13.97
N GLN A 50 25.66 20.76 -15.06
CA GLN A 50 25.98 21.19 -16.40
C GLN A 50 25.16 22.42 -16.85
N SER A 51 23.88 22.43 -16.59
CA SER A 51 22.97 23.53 -16.98
C SER A 51 22.87 24.65 -15.93
N GLY A 52 23.22 24.33 -14.68
CA GLY A 52 22.97 25.19 -13.52
C GLY A 52 21.48 25.29 -13.13
N ALA A 53 20.60 24.58 -13.79
CA ALA A 53 19.16 24.64 -13.53
C ALA A 53 18.81 24.00 -12.19
N CYS A 54 17.98 24.65 -11.39
CA CYS A 54 17.30 24.02 -10.26
C CYS A 54 16.22 23.08 -10.81
N ILE A 55 16.42 21.78 -10.62
CA ILE A 55 15.52 20.76 -11.17
C ILE A 55 14.51 20.25 -10.15
N ASP A 56 14.80 20.43 -8.86
CA ASP A 56 13.90 20.11 -7.77
C ASP A 56 14.09 21.06 -6.60
N SER A 57 13.02 21.32 -5.87
CA SER A 57 13.07 22.09 -4.63
C SER A 57 11.99 21.66 -3.66
N LEU A 58 12.38 21.49 -2.41
CA LEU A 58 11.49 21.20 -1.29
C LEU A 58 11.45 22.42 -0.38
N ASP A 59 10.32 23.09 -0.32
CA ASP A 59 10.06 24.21 0.59
C ASP A 59 9.48 23.66 1.89
N LEU A 60 10.25 23.66 2.96
CA LEU A 60 9.82 23.08 4.23
C LEU A 60 8.83 23.96 5.01
N SER A 61 8.52 25.15 4.54
CA SER A 61 7.40 25.93 5.06
C SER A 61 6.04 25.37 4.66
N ILE A 62 6.02 24.51 3.61
CA ILE A 62 4.83 23.78 3.17
C ILE A 62 4.72 22.49 3.99
N PRO A 63 3.64 22.27 4.75
CA PRO A 63 3.48 21.07 5.56
C PRO A 63 3.31 19.80 4.70
N ALA A 64 3.72 18.66 5.24
CA ALA A 64 3.72 17.38 4.52
C ALA A 64 2.31 16.94 4.05
N GLY A 65 1.31 17.14 4.89
CA GLY A 65 -0.07 16.78 4.58
C GLY A 65 -1.01 17.11 5.75
N PRO A 66 -2.31 16.90 5.59
CA PRO A 66 -3.29 17.13 6.64
C PRO A 66 -3.11 16.14 7.80
N THR A 67 -3.22 16.64 9.03
CA THR A 67 -3.14 15.82 10.26
C THR A 67 -4.49 15.64 10.95
N ALA A 68 -5.52 16.35 10.51
CA ALA A 68 -6.88 16.27 11.04
C ALA A 68 -7.87 15.93 9.93
N SER A 69 -8.90 15.16 10.27
CA SER A 69 -9.98 14.86 9.34
C SER A 69 -10.62 16.14 8.81
N ARG A 70 -10.81 16.21 7.50
CA ARG A 70 -11.47 17.33 6.86
C ARG A 70 -12.98 17.19 7.04
N THR A 71 -13.63 18.31 7.32
CA THR A 71 -15.09 18.42 7.18
C THR A 71 -15.38 18.75 5.73
N TYR A 72 -15.95 17.79 5.00
CA TYR A 72 -16.35 18.01 3.62
C TYR A 72 -17.58 18.90 3.55
N GLY A 73 -17.54 19.90 2.70
CA GLY A 73 -18.70 20.75 2.43
C GLY A 73 -19.81 20.02 1.66
N PRO A 74 -20.97 20.65 1.49
CA PRO A 74 -22.11 20.06 0.77
C PRO A 74 -21.78 19.70 -0.70
N GLU A 75 -20.81 20.36 -1.29
CA GLU A 75 -20.30 20.05 -2.63
C GLU A 75 -19.62 18.68 -2.73
N CYS A 76 -19.31 18.08 -1.59
CA CYS A 76 -18.67 16.78 -1.49
C CYS A 76 -19.67 15.63 -1.31
N ASP A 77 -20.87 15.78 -1.80
CA ASP A 77 -21.86 14.71 -1.81
C ASP A 77 -21.44 13.63 -2.83
N TYR A 78 -20.89 12.56 -2.31
CA TYR A 78 -20.46 11.41 -3.11
C TYR A 78 -21.54 10.81 -4.01
N THR A 79 -22.82 11.04 -3.70
CA THR A 79 -23.93 10.52 -4.51
C THR A 79 -24.17 11.33 -5.77
N LYS A 80 -23.66 12.55 -5.83
CA LYS A 80 -23.89 13.51 -6.90
C LYS A 80 -22.67 13.74 -7.79
N LEU A 81 -21.51 13.22 -7.41
CA LEU A 81 -20.32 13.41 -8.21
C LEU A 81 -20.43 12.60 -9.51
N PRO A 82 -20.10 13.22 -10.65
CA PRO A 82 -20.05 12.49 -11.90
C PRO A 82 -18.94 11.43 -11.82
N TYR A 83 -19.29 10.28 -12.28
CA TYR A 83 -18.52 9.12 -12.12
C TYR A 83 -18.14 8.53 -13.43
N ASP A 84 -16.91 8.71 -13.81
CA ASP A 84 -16.29 7.90 -14.81
C ASP A 84 -15.24 6.99 -14.17
N TYR A 85 -15.56 5.71 -14.18
CA TYR A 85 -14.69 4.70 -13.61
C TYR A 85 -13.78 4.02 -14.57
N HIS A 86 -13.87 4.40 -15.83
CA HIS A 86 -12.92 3.89 -16.78
C HIS A 86 -11.54 4.41 -16.40
N ARG A 87 -10.66 3.51 -16.02
CA ARG A 87 -9.28 3.77 -15.68
C ARG A 87 -8.54 4.54 -16.76
N THR A 88 -8.99 4.41 -18.01
CA THR A 88 -8.48 5.17 -19.15
C THR A 88 -8.84 6.66 -19.09
N SER A 89 -9.87 7.05 -18.35
CA SER A 89 -10.27 8.44 -18.17
C SER A 89 -9.59 9.14 -17.01
N ILE A 90 -8.87 8.39 -16.15
CA ILE A 90 -8.11 8.98 -15.06
C ILE A 90 -6.90 9.72 -15.67
N PRO A 91 -6.75 11.03 -15.45
CA PRO A 91 -5.64 11.77 -15.99
C PRO A 91 -4.32 11.17 -15.52
N THR A 92 -3.50 10.75 -16.47
CA THR A 92 -2.12 10.36 -16.19
C THR A 92 -1.23 11.48 -16.64
N ASN A 93 -0.32 11.92 -15.78
CA ASN A 93 0.59 12.98 -16.13
C ASN A 93 1.98 12.45 -16.51
N ARG A 94 2.06 11.75 -17.63
CA ARG A 94 3.36 11.34 -18.19
C ARG A 94 4.07 12.45 -18.93
N THR A 95 3.36 13.57 -19.21
CA THR A 95 3.91 14.73 -19.89
C THR A 95 4.44 15.79 -18.94
N VAL A 96 3.99 15.78 -17.68
CA VAL A 96 4.56 16.66 -16.66
C VAL A 96 5.85 16.04 -16.17
N ARG A 97 6.89 16.84 -16.17
CA ARG A 97 8.19 16.40 -15.64
C ARG A 97 8.02 15.98 -14.18
N PRO A 98 8.35 14.73 -13.84
CA PRO A 98 8.39 14.31 -12.45
C PRO A 98 9.28 15.24 -11.63
N GLY A 99 8.94 15.44 -10.36
CA GLY A 99 9.72 16.30 -9.49
C GLY A 99 9.49 17.79 -9.67
N THR A 100 8.55 18.21 -10.50
CA THR A 100 8.12 19.61 -10.48
C THR A 100 7.39 19.84 -9.15
N PRO A 101 7.95 20.65 -8.23
CA PRO A 101 7.35 20.87 -6.93
C PRO A 101 5.91 21.33 -7.09
N SER A 102 5.03 20.91 -6.24
CA SER A 102 3.59 21.25 -6.16
C SER A 102 2.91 21.79 -7.42
N GLY A 103 3.60 22.63 -8.16
CA GLY A 103 3.13 23.25 -9.41
C GLY A 103 2.98 22.31 -10.60
N GLY A 104 3.59 21.11 -10.55
CA GLY A 104 3.42 20.08 -11.59
C GLY A 104 2.24 19.16 -11.32
N ALA A 105 1.77 19.10 -10.08
CA ALA A 105 0.60 18.37 -9.71
C ALA A 105 -0.66 19.20 -9.94
N LEU A 106 -1.76 18.56 -10.31
CA LEU A 106 -3.06 19.22 -10.37
C LEU A 106 -3.69 19.19 -8.97
N PRO A 107 -3.81 20.34 -8.29
CA PRO A 107 -4.48 20.38 -7.00
C PRO A 107 -5.92 19.92 -7.12
N THR A 108 -6.36 19.10 -6.17
CA THR A 108 -7.75 18.69 -6.03
C THR A 108 -8.29 19.17 -4.70
N TYR A 109 -9.56 18.98 -4.44
CA TYR A 109 -10.13 19.30 -3.13
C TYR A 109 -9.48 18.50 -1.99
N THR A 110 -9.05 17.28 -2.27
CA THR A 110 -8.43 16.36 -1.29
C THR A 110 -6.92 16.45 -1.25
N THR A 111 -6.29 16.98 -2.31
CA THR A 111 -4.85 17.21 -2.41
C THR A 111 -4.60 18.65 -2.87
N PRO A 112 -4.88 19.65 -2.02
CA PRO A 112 -4.66 21.07 -2.36
C PRO A 112 -3.17 21.42 -2.37
N ALA A 113 -2.85 22.51 -3.06
CA ALA A 113 -1.48 22.98 -3.25
C ALA A 113 -0.81 23.56 -1.98
N ASP A 114 -1.53 23.64 -0.87
CA ASP A 114 -1.03 24.09 0.43
C ASP A 114 -0.29 23.00 1.24
N TYR A 115 -0.13 21.82 0.66
CA TYR A 115 0.65 20.71 1.21
C TYR A 115 1.71 20.22 0.21
N GLN A 116 2.68 19.47 0.72
CA GLN A 116 3.67 18.79 -0.13
C GLN A 116 2.96 17.80 -1.06
N LEU A 117 3.25 17.87 -2.35
CA LEU A 117 2.64 17.02 -3.36
C LEU A 117 3.71 16.31 -4.19
N ASN A 118 3.54 15.01 -4.35
CA ASN A 118 4.40 14.18 -5.19
C ASN A 118 3.56 13.37 -6.19
N ILE A 119 3.98 13.31 -7.43
CA ILE A 119 3.34 12.51 -8.46
C ILE A 119 3.92 11.10 -8.41
N ILE A 120 3.07 10.12 -8.09
CA ILE A 120 3.46 8.72 -8.00
C ILE A 120 2.58 7.91 -8.96
N GLY A 121 3.17 6.96 -9.69
CA GLY A 121 2.44 6.11 -10.62
C GLY A 121 1.81 6.84 -11.81
N GLY A 122 2.24 8.07 -12.09
CA GLY A 122 1.77 8.87 -13.22
C GLY A 122 0.43 9.58 -13.03
N PHE A 123 -0.06 9.72 -11.80
CA PHE A 123 -1.24 10.54 -11.52
C PHE A 123 -0.90 12.01 -11.42
N THR A 124 -1.76 12.86 -11.98
CA THR A 124 -1.63 14.32 -11.86
C THR A 124 -2.14 14.86 -10.53
N ASP A 125 -3.14 14.22 -9.94
CA ASP A 125 -3.67 14.55 -8.63
C ASP A 125 -2.80 13.86 -7.55
N ALA A 126 -1.66 14.38 -7.29
CA ALA A 126 -0.58 13.89 -6.47
C ALA A 126 -0.97 13.23 -5.13
N PHE A 127 0.02 12.64 -4.50
CA PHE A 127 -0.02 12.21 -3.10
C PHE A 127 0.65 13.24 -2.21
N HIS A 128 0.15 13.41 -0.99
CA HIS A 128 0.89 14.07 0.08
C HIS A 128 2.07 13.16 0.51
N PHE A 129 3.18 13.76 0.87
CA PHE A 129 4.36 13.02 1.30
C PHE A 129 5.19 13.81 2.32
N TYR A 130 6.03 13.11 3.05
CA TYR A 130 6.99 13.72 3.97
C TYR A 130 8.28 14.02 3.22
N PRO A 131 8.66 15.29 3.02
CA PRO A 131 9.91 15.62 2.34
C PRO A 131 11.15 15.25 3.15
N ILE A 132 11.06 15.24 4.48
CA ILE A 132 12.12 14.80 5.37
C ILE A 132 11.54 13.91 6.46
N ILE A 133 12.19 12.77 6.69
CA ILE A 133 11.88 11.86 7.81
C ILE A 133 13.14 11.66 8.65
N THR A 134 13.04 11.90 9.96
CA THR A 134 14.13 11.68 10.91
C THR A 134 13.93 10.37 11.67
N ARG A 135 15.00 9.56 11.79
CA ARG A 135 15.02 8.30 12.54
C ARG A 135 16.35 8.18 13.30
N GLY A 136 16.30 8.24 14.62
CA GLY A 136 17.52 8.20 15.44
C GLY A 136 18.52 9.28 14.99
N ASN A 137 19.70 8.87 14.55
CA ASN A 137 20.75 9.78 14.09
C ASN A 137 20.71 10.12 12.60
N THR A 138 19.67 9.75 11.88
CA THR A 138 19.56 10.00 10.43
C THR A 138 18.41 10.93 10.07
N ALA A 139 18.61 11.76 9.07
CA ALA A 139 17.57 12.51 8.38
C ALA A 139 17.58 12.10 6.91
N THR A 140 16.47 11.53 6.43
CA THR A 140 16.28 11.12 5.05
C THR A 140 15.43 12.16 4.33
N ILE A 141 15.95 12.68 3.23
CA ILE A 141 15.28 13.65 2.37
C ILE A 141 14.76 12.91 1.13
N TYR A 142 13.49 13.03 0.87
CA TYR A 142 12.78 12.42 -0.25
C TYR A 142 12.55 13.46 -1.31
N LEU A 143 13.26 13.32 -2.43
CA LEU A 143 13.05 14.17 -3.61
C LEU A 143 11.71 13.82 -4.26
N HIS A 144 11.20 14.72 -5.12
CA HIS A 144 10.06 14.38 -5.93
C HIS A 144 10.39 13.20 -6.84
N ASN A 145 9.39 12.36 -7.07
CA ASN A 145 9.57 11.09 -7.78
C ASN A 145 10.05 11.33 -9.23
N ASN A 146 11.01 10.53 -9.69
CA ASN A 146 11.56 10.58 -11.04
C ASN A 146 12.20 11.92 -11.47
N VAL A 147 12.70 12.73 -10.52
CA VAL A 147 13.32 14.02 -10.81
C VAL A 147 14.73 13.91 -11.38
N LEU A 148 15.49 12.89 -10.97
CA LEU A 148 16.84 12.67 -11.45
C LEU A 148 16.84 11.88 -12.77
N GLU A 149 17.75 12.24 -13.66
CA GLU A 149 17.94 11.60 -14.96
C GLU A 149 19.27 10.81 -14.98
N TYR A 150 19.38 9.84 -15.87
CA TYR A 150 20.61 9.07 -16.06
C TYR A 150 21.74 9.90 -16.66
N GLY A 151 22.97 9.63 -16.25
CA GLY A 151 24.17 10.23 -16.80
C GLY A 151 24.38 11.70 -16.45
N LYS A 152 23.75 12.17 -15.39
CA LYS A 152 23.80 13.57 -14.96
C LYS A 152 24.57 13.74 -13.64
N GLU A 153 25.23 14.88 -13.50
CA GLU A 153 25.82 15.30 -12.23
C GLU A 153 24.91 16.34 -11.56
N TYR A 154 24.66 16.11 -10.27
CA TYR A 154 23.79 16.95 -9.45
C TYR A 154 24.54 17.55 -8.28
N ARG A 155 24.13 18.74 -7.87
CA ARG A 155 24.56 19.44 -6.67
C ARG A 155 23.36 19.68 -5.77
N ILE A 156 23.50 19.29 -4.53
CA ILE A 156 22.48 19.47 -3.49
C ILE A 156 22.85 20.67 -2.64
N ALA A 157 21.88 21.55 -2.42
CA ALA A 157 21.95 22.66 -1.47
C ALA A 157 20.85 22.52 -0.43
N ILE A 158 21.23 22.62 0.84
CA ILE A 158 20.32 22.58 2.00
C ILE A 158 20.56 23.84 2.81
N ASP A 159 19.54 24.66 2.98
CA ASP A 159 19.63 25.90 3.76
C ASP A 159 19.92 25.58 5.24
N SER A 160 20.60 26.50 5.93
CA SER A 160 21.01 26.31 7.32
C SER A 160 19.83 26.28 8.30
N ASP A 161 18.69 26.81 7.90
CA ASP A 161 17.46 26.84 8.70
C ASP A 161 16.55 25.63 8.47
N VAL A 162 16.96 24.64 7.66
CA VAL A 162 16.20 23.38 7.49
C VAL A 162 16.17 22.57 8.77
N PHE A 163 17.28 22.51 9.51
CA PHE A 163 17.36 21.81 10.79
C PHE A 163 17.85 22.76 11.89
N GLU A 164 17.49 22.46 13.13
CA GLU A 164 17.96 23.21 14.29
C GLU A 164 19.50 23.14 14.41
N ASN A 165 20.13 24.33 14.55
CA ASN A 165 21.59 24.46 14.67
C ASN A 165 22.41 23.83 13.53
N PHE A 166 21.87 23.75 12.34
CA PHE A 166 22.53 23.19 11.16
C PHE A 166 23.30 24.28 10.40
N GLU A 167 24.46 23.93 9.87
CA GLU A 167 25.28 24.90 9.11
C GLU A 167 24.86 25.04 7.64
N GLY A 168 23.98 24.15 7.17
CA GLY A 168 23.64 24.04 5.76
C GLY A 168 24.71 23.32 4.94
N THR A 169 24.43 23.11 3.66
CA THR A 169 25.40 22.64 2.67
C THR A 169 25.00 23.09 1.27
N ASP A 170 25.99 23.37 0.41
CA ASP A 170 25.75 23.75 -0.99
C ASP A 170 26.72 23.08 -1.96
N ASN A 171 27.56 22.19 -1.49
CA ASN A 171 28.63 21.58 -2.24
C ASN A 171 28.58 20.03 -2.25
N TRP A 172 27.43 19.45 -1.98
CA TRP A 172 27.20 18.03 -2.01
C TRP A 172 26.85 17.60 -3.44
N THR A 173 27.76 16.93 -4.13
CA THR A 173 27.59 16.51 -5.52
C THR A 173 27.60 15.01 -5.66
N PHE A 174 26.95 14.49 -6.68
CA PHE A 174 27.03 13.11 -7.13
C PHE A 174 26.66 12.99 -8.62
N THR A 175 27.03 11.86 -9.24
CA THR A 175 26.68 11.56 -10.63
C THR A 175 25.84 10.29 -10.67
N THR A 176 24.72 10.32 -11.37
CA THR A 176 23.86 9.16 -11.56
C THR A 176 24.45 8.12 -12.51
N LYS A 177 23.88 6.91 -12.50
CA LYS A 177 24.20 5.86 -13.47
C LYS A 177 24.07 6.36 -14.90
N ALA A 178 24.88 5.87 -15.80
CA ALA A 178 24.95 6.34 -17.18
C ALA A 178 23.66 6.04 -17.98
N SER A 179 23.00 4.91 -17.70
CA SER A 179 21.79 4.47 -18.40
C SER A 179 20.87 3.66 -17.46
N ALA A 180 19.63 3.52 -17.89
CA ALA A 180 18.68 2.59 -17.29
C ALA A 180 19.21 1.14 -17.39
N PRO A 181 18.79 0.24 -16.48
CA PRO A 181 19.14 -1.16 -16.58
C PRO A 181 18.57 -1.80 -17.86
N ASP A 182 19.37 -2.66 -18.47
CA ASP A 182 18.96 -3.43 -19.64
C ASP A 182 18.38 -4.78 -19.21
N GLY A 183 17.13 -5.03 -19.44
CA GLY A 183 16.51 -6.32 -19.19
C GLY A 183 15.30 -6.28 -18.25
N GLN A 184 14.75 -7.45 -18.01
CA GLN A 184 13.47 -7.63 -17.32
C GLN A 184 13.63 -8.00 -15.84
N THR A 185 14.85 -8.22 -15.37
CA THR A 185 15.12 -8.47 -13.95
C THR A 185 15.76 -7.24 -13.33
N LEU A 186 14.97 -6.55 -12.50
CA LEU A 186 15.37 -5.34 -11.80
C LEU A 186 15.71 -5.67 -10.34
N ARG A 187 16.75 -5.06 -9.82
CA ARG A 187 17.20 -5.26 -8.43
C ARG A 187 17.07 -3.97 -7.65
N VAL A 188 16.54 -4.10 -6.44
CA VAL A 188 16.36 -2.98 -5.52
C VAL A 188 17.19 -3.20 -4.26
N ASN A 189 17.95 -2.18 -3.84
CA ASN A 189 18.70 -2.18 -2.59
C ASN A 189 18.79 -0.74 -2.04
N PRO A 190 18.37 -0.48 -0.80
CA PRO A 190 18.31 0.88 -0.26
C PRO A 190 19.70 1.50 -0.08
N GLY A 191 20.76 0.70 -0.02
CA GLY A 191 22.16 1.15 0.02
C GLY A 191 22.76 1.54 -1.33
N GLY A 192 21.96 1.61 -2.42
CA GLY A 192 22.40 2.08 -3.74
C GLY A 192 23.29 1.13 -4.53
N THR A 193 23.44 -0.12 -4.09
CA THR A 193 24.33 -1.11 -4.74
C THR A 193 23.67 -1.94 -5.84
N ALA A 194 22.36 -1.71 -6.08
CA ALA A 194 21.55 -2.40 -7.08
C ALA A 194 21.13 -1.45 -8.23
N ASP A 195 20.17 -1.86 -9.04
CA ASP A 195 19.67 -1.05 -10.16
C ASP A 195 18.91 0.18 -9.65
N PHE A 196 18.15 0.02 -8.57
CA PHE A 196 17.34 1.02 -7.89
C PHE A 196 17.56 1.02 -6.38
N CYS A 197 17.28 2.15 -5.74
CA CYS A 197 17.25 2.29 -4.28
C CYS A 197 15.86 1.98 -3.71
N THR A 198 14.80 2.18 -4.50
CA THR A 198 13.41 2.14 -4.07
C THR A 198 12.59 1.14 -4.89
N VAL A 199 11.54 0.63 -4.28
CA VAL A 199 10.57 -0.23 -4.99
C VAL A 199 9.80 0.57 -6.03
N GLN A 200 9.45 1.83 -5.71
CA GLN A 200 8.76 2.72 -6.64
C GLN A 200 9.60 3.02 -7.88
N GLY A 201 10.90 3.28 -7.73
CA GLY A 201 11.81 3.52 -8.85
C GLY A 201 11.88 2.33 -9.82
N ALA A 202 11.94 1.11 -9.28
CA ALA A 202 11.89 -0.10 -10.10
C ALA A 202 10.56 -0.27 -10.82
N LEU A 203 9.43 0.02 -10.16
CA LEU A 203 8.09 -0.03 -10.77
C LEU A 203 7.92 1.00 -11.89
N ASP A 204 8.45 2.21 -11.69
CA ASP A 204 8.35 3.29 -12.69
C ASP A 204 9.16 3.00 -13.96
N ALA A 205 10.20 2.18 -13.85
CA ALA A 205 11.00 1.72 -15.00
C ALA A 205 10.28 0.68 -15.87
N ILE A 206 9.23 0.02 -15.36
CA ILE A 206 8.48 -1.00 -16.09
C ILE A 206 7.39 -0.35 -16.93
N PRO A 207 7.31 -0.65 -18.24
CA PRO A 207 6.23 -0.14 -19.08
C PRO A 207 4.84 -0.55 -18.59
N ASP A 208 3.86 0.34 -18.79
CA ASP A 208 2.48 0.00 -18.52
C ASP A 208 1.99 -1.10 -19.46
N PHE A 209 1.12 -1.98 -18.94
CA PHE A 209 0.51 -3.08 -19.68
C PHE A 209 1.53 -3.95 -20.43
N SER A 210 2.72 -4.13 -19.84
CA SER A 210 3.76 -4.94 -20.47
C SER A 210 3.28 -6.36 -20.73
N THR A 211 3.50 -6.84 -21.94
CA THR A 211 3.32 -8.25 -22.31
C THR A 211 4.58 -9.08 -22.03
N THR A 212 5.70 -8.40 -21.79
CA THR A 212 6.96 -9.02 -21.41
C THR A 212 6.99 -9.20 -19.89
N PRO A 213 7.31 -10.39 -19.38
CA PRO A 213 7.44 -10.60 -17.94
C PRO A 213 8.59 -9.81 -17.33
N TYR A 214 8.34 -9.16 -16.20
CA TYR A 214 9.36 -8.48 -15.39
C TYR A 214 9.46 -9.12 -14.01
N ILE A 215 10.65 -9.03 -13.42
CA ILE A 215 10.93 -9.46 -12.06
C ILE A 215 11.60 -8.31 -11.33
N ILE A 216 11.06 -7.91 -10.17
CA ILE A 216 11.72 -7.02 -9.22
C ILE A 216 12.20 -7.86 -8.05
N ASN A 217 13.51 -7.97 -7.86
CA ASN A 217 14.12 -8.59 -6.69
C ASN A 217 14.50 -7.49 -5.69
N ILE A 218 13.84 -7.51 -4.52
CA ILE A 218 14.04 -6.53 -3.46
C ILE A 218 14.94 -7.16 -2.40
N ALA A 219 16.08 -6.57 -2.15
CA ALA A 219 17.02 -7.03 -1.14
C ALA A 219 16.42 -6.90 0.27
N GLU A 220 17.06 -7.57 1.23
CA GLU A 220 16.82 -7.33 2.65
C GLU A 220 17.01 -5.84 2.97
N GLY A 221 16.05 -5.25 3.68
CA GLY A 221 16.10 -3.83 4.04
C GLY A 221 14.74 -3.27 4.49
N ASP A 222 14.81 -2.06 5.01
CA ASP A 222 13.67 -1.26 5.44
C ASP A 222 13.46 -0.12 4.44
N TYR A 223 12.33 -0.16 3.74
CA TYR A 223 11.98 0.73 2.65
C TYR A 223 10.84 1.65 3.11
N GLU A 224 11.19 2.85 3.60
CA GLU A 224 10.19 3.83 4.04
C GLU A 224 9.74 4.66 2.85
N GLU A 225 8.80 4.13 2.09
CA GLU A 225 8.29 4.75 0.86
C GLU A 225 6.81 4.43 0.64
N LEU A 226 6.10 5.39 0.04
CA LEU A 226 4.75 5.17 -0.48
C LEU A 226 4.84 4.55 -1.87
N VAL A 227 4.31 3.34 -2.04
CA VAL A 227 4.41 2.61 -3.30
C VAL A 227 3.07 2.57 -4.01
N TYR A 228 3.07 2.98 -5.28
CA TYR A 228 1.91 2.94 -6.13
C TYR A 228 2.21 2.33 -7.50
N ALA A 229 1.95 1.03 -7.64
CA ALA A 229 2.05 0.32 -8.90
C ALA A 229 0.74 0.46 -9.66
N ARG A 230 0.79 1.12 -10.82
CA ARG A 230 -0.36 1.34 -11.67
C ARG A 230 -0.14 0.79 -13.07
N ASN A 231 -1.18 0.18 -13.65
CA ASN A 231 -1.16 -0.34 -15.02
C ASN A 231 -0.06 -1.40 -15.27
N LYS A 232 0.40 -2.08 -14.21
CA LYS A 232 1.45 -3.09 -14.35
C LYS A 232 0.86 -4.45 -14.67
N SER A 233 1.54 -5.18 -15.56
CA SER A 233 1.14 -6.52 -15.97
C SER A 233 2.34 -7.44 -16.10
N ASN A 234 2.12 -8.74 -15.91
CA ASN A 234 3.16 -9.78 -16.04
C ASN A 234 4.39 -9.47 -15.16
N LEU A 235 4.16 -9.19 -13.88
CA LEU A 235 5.19 -8.74 -12.97
C LEU A 235 5.30 -9.65 -11.75
N ARG A 236 6.53 -10.01 -11.39
CA ARG A 236 6.86 -10.66 -10.13
C ARG A 236 7.62 -9.69 -9.23
N ILE A 237 7.09 -9.44 -8.04
CA ILE A 237 7.70 -8.63 -6.99
C ILE A 237 8.14 -9.59 -5.89
N LYS A 238 9.44 -9.68 -5.64
CA LYS A 238 10.02 -10.65 -4.73
C LYS A 238 10.94 -9.99 -3.71
N GLY A 239 10.57 -10.08 -2.43
CA GLY A 239 11.43 -9.73 -1.31
C GLY A 239 12.38 -10.85 -0.90
N ALA A 240 13.20 -10.61 0.10
CA ALA A 240 14.10 -11.57 0.71
C ALA A 240 13.45 -12.40 1.83
N GLY A 241 12.22 -12.12 2.19
CA GLY A 241 11.43 -12.76 3.25
C GLY A 241 10.54 -11.77 3.98
N MET A 242 9.43 -12.23 4.56
CA MET A 242 8.47 -11.38 5.31
C MET A 242 9.13 -10.60 6.46
N GLU A 243 10.17 -11.17 7.08
CA GLU A 243 10.89 -10.55 8.20
C GLU A 243 12.14 -9.77 7.76
N LYS A 244 12.48 -9.84 6.46
CA LYS A 244 13.73 -9.28 5.94
C LYS A 244 13.53 -8.09 5.02
N THR A 245 12.44 -8.08 4.25
CA THR A 245 12.11 -6.99 3.34
C THR A 245 10.83 -6.34 3.83
N ARG A 246 10.93 -5.12 4.32
CA ARG A 246 9.80 -4.33 4.79
C ARG A 246 9.63 -3.09 3.94
N VAL A 247 8.45 -2.93 3.35
CA VAL A 247 8.01 -1.68 2.70
C VAL A 247 6.94 -1.06 3.57
N HIS A 248 7.16 0.17 4.01
CA HIS A 248 6.22 0.82 4.92
C HIS A 248 6.14 2.32 4.68
N TYR A 249 5.02 2.90 5.09
CA TYR A 249 4.86 4.36 5.06
C TYR A 249 3.82 4.82 6.07
N ALA A 250 3.99 6.03 6.59
CA ALA A 250 3.01 6.68 7.44
C ALA A 250 1.89 7.29 6.58
N ASN A 251 0.90 6.47 6.23
CA ASN A 251 -0.23 6.85 5.38
C ASN A 251 -1.56 6.42 5.98
N CYS A 252 -2.60 7.23 5.80
CA CYS A 252 -3.97 6.93 6.21
C CYS A 252 -4.96 7.80 5.42
N GLU A 253 -6.28 7.58 5.63
CA GLU A 253 -7.34 8.35 4.95
C GLU A 253 -7.29 9.86 5.24
N VAL A 254 -6.78 10.27 6.41
CA VAL A 254 -6.61 11.69 6.74
C VAL A 254 -5.48 12.31 5.94
N PHE A 255 -4.35 11.60 5.84
CA PHE A 255 -3.15 12.10 5.17
C PHE A 255 -3.30 12.08 3.65
N ASN A 256 -3.75 10.98 3.06
CA ASN A 256 -4.06 10.87 1.64
C ASN A 256 -5.53 10.46 1.44
N PRO A 257 -6.45 11.42 1.55
CA PRO A 257 -7.88 11.16 1.41
C PRO A 257 -8.25 10.77 -0.02
N HIS A 258 -9.42 10.17 -0.16
CA HIS A 258 -10.00 9.90 -1.47
C HIS A 258 -10.09 11.16 -2.33
N PRO A 259 -9.76 11.09 -3.60
CA PRO A 259 -10.14 12.11 -4.55
C PRO A 259 -11.67 12.22 -4.61
N LEU A 260 -12.21 13.37 -4.24
CA LEU A 260 -13.69 13.56 -4.16
C LEU A 260 -14.37 13.58 -5.52
N ASN A 261 -13.64 13.84 -6.57
CA ASN A 261 -14.14 13.85 -7.95
C ASN A 261 -14.21 12.46 -8.60
N LEU A 262 -13.87 11.42 -7.86
CA LEU A 262 -13.83 10.07 -8.39
C LEU A 262 -14.53 9.10 -7.44
N LYS A 263 -15.38 8.21 -7.95
CA LYS A 263 -15.98 7.11 -7.20
C LYS A 263 -14.97 6.04 -6.95
N THR A 264 -15.05 5.47 -5.85
CA THR A 264 -14.06 4.56 -5.40
C THR A 264 -14.67 3.23 -5.04
N ASN A 265 -14.01 2.17 -5.43
CA ASN A 265 -14.04 0.90 -4.75
C ASN A 265 -15.36 0.13 -4.70
N GLU A 266 -16.32 0.40 -5.55
CA GLU A 266 -17.56 -0.37 -5.52
C GLU A 266 -17.55 -1.57 -6.47
N TYR A 267 -16.66 -1.51 -7.46
CA TYR A 267 -16.53 -2.58 -8.47
C TYR A 267 -15.07 -2.83 -8.76
N PRO A 268 -14.68 -4.06 -9.12
CA PRO A 268 -13.36 -4.34 -9.62
C PRO A 268 -13.00 -3.37 -10.75
N GLY A 269 -11.81 -2.85 -10.70
CA GLY A 269 -11.36 -1.90 -11.71
C GLY A 269 -11.68 -0.44 -11.48
N THR A 270 -12.34 -0.09 -10.39
CA THR A 270 -12.61 1.30 -10.06
C THR A 270 -11.41 1.96 -9.38
N PHE A 271 -11.41 3.31 -9.33
CA PHE A 271 -10.33 4.07 -8.75
C PHE A 271 -10.17 3.75 -7.25
N PRO A 272 -8.99 3.37 -6.78
CA PRO A 272 -8.80 2.93 -5.41
C PRO A 272 -8.73 4.10 -4.43
N SER A 273 -8.90 3.79 -3.15
CA SER A 273 -8.52 4.69 -2.09
C SER A 273 -7.00 4.95 -2.11
N ARG A 274 -6.55 6.04 -1.48
CA ARG A 274 -5.15 6.46 -1.48
C ARG A 274 -4.45 6.26 -0.14
N ARG A 275 -5.10 5.57 0.77
CA ARG A 275 -4.70 5.48 2.16
C ARG A 275 -3.77 4.30 2.48
N ALA A 276 -3.52 3.41 1.52
CA ALA A 276 -2.60 2.28 1.70
C ALA A 276 -1.12 2.69 1.60
N ALA A 277 -0.25 1.94 2.24
CA ALA A 277 1.19 2.11 2.08
C ALA A 277 1.69 1.56 0.74
N PHE A 278 1.11 0.43 0.30
CA PHE A 278 1.41 -0.20 -0.98
C PHE A 278 0.12 -0.42 -1.79
N MET A 279 0.09 0.05 -3.03
CA MET A 279 -1.09 -0.05 -3.89
C MET A 279 -0.75 -0.72 -5.22
N LEU A 280 -1.56 -1.73 -5.58
CA LEU A 280 -1.61 -2.33 -6.91
C LEU A 280 -2.91 -1.87 -7.58
N ASP A 281 -2.84 -0.95 -8.52
CA ASP A 281 -4.02 -0.40 -9.20
C ASP A 281 -4.01 -0.69 -10.70
N ASN A 282 -5.10 -1.20 -11.20
CA ASN A 282 -5.21 -1.61 -12.60
C ASN A 282 -4.10 -2.57 -13.03
N CYS A 283 -3.74 -3.46 -12.12
CA CYS A 283 -2.70 -4.45 -12.34
C CYS A 283 -3.29 -5.78 -12.76
N GLN A 284 -2.52 -6.57 -13.51
CA GLN A 284 -2.94 -7.86 -14.00
C GLN A 284 -1.76 -8.83 -14.05
N ASP A 285 -2.00 -10.10 -13.70
CA ASP A 285 -0.94 -11.12 -13.69
C ASP A 285 0.28 -10.72 -12.85
N ILE A 286 0.02 -10.36 -11.59
CA ILE A 286 1.04 -9.98 -10.63
C ILE A 286 1.28 -11.13 -9.63
N ILE A 287 2.54 -11.42 -9.37
CA ILE A 287 2.95 -12.26 -8.24
C ILE A 287 3.74 -11.38 -7.26
N MET A 288 3.31 -11.32 -6.00
CA MET A 288 4.06 -10.68 -4.92
C MET A 288 4.39 -11.73 -3.86
N GLU A 289 5.66 -11.79 -3.47
CA GLU A 289 6.08 -12.83 -2.52
C GLU A 289 7.23 -12.39 -1.60
N ASP A 290 7.29 -13.05 -0.42
CA ASP A 290 8.40 -12.94 0.54
C ASP A 290 8.67 -11.49 0.99
N ILE A 291 7.63 -10.73 1.32
CA ILE A 291 7.71 -9.30 1.67
C ILE A 291 6.71 -8.93 2.77
N ARG A 292 7.05 -7.92 3.56
CA ARG A 292 6.14 -7.26 4.50
C ARG A 292 5.76 -5.89 3.94
N VAL A 293 4.46 -5.57 3.99
CA VAL A 293 3.91 -4.26 3.62
C VAL A 293 3.10 -3.70 4.78
N GLU A 294 3.33 -2.43 5.16
CA GLU A 294 2.82 -1.91 6.41
C GLU A 294 2.50 -0.42 6.35
N THR A 295 1.35 -0.01 6.88
CA THR A 295 1.16 1.38 7.28
C THR A 295 1.60 1.59 8.73
N THR A 296 2.32 2.67 8.99
CA THR A 296 2.77 3.03 10.34
C THR A 296 1.94 4.14 10.99
N MET A 297 0.92 4.65 10.28
CA MET A 297 0.02 5.68 10.79
C MET A 297 -1.27 5.08 11.34
N GLN A 298 -1.74 5.58 12.47
CA GLN A 298 -3.04 5.21 13.05
C GLN A 298 -4.18 5.85 12.26
N GLY A 299 -5.26 5.09 12.05
CA GLY A 299 -6.47 5.56 11.33
C GLY A 299 -7.04 4.48 10.43
N GLN A 300 -7.85 4.87 9.44
CA GLN A 300 -8.23 3.98 8.36
C GLN A 300 -7.09 3.95 7.34
N ALA A 301 -6.34 2.86 7.36
CA ALA A 301 -5.14 2.73 6.57
C ALA A 301 -4.80 1.27 6.32
N GLU A 302 -4.70 0.89 5.08
CA GLU A 302 -4.27 -0.45 4.69
C GLU A 302 -2.73 -0.52 4.54
N GLY A 303 -2.17 -1.68 4.88
CA GLY A 303 -0.82 -2.02 4.42
C GLY A 303 -0.80 -2.23 2.91
N LEU A 304 -1.80 -2.95 2.37
CA LEU A 304 -1.91 -3.27 0.95
C LEU A 304 -3.30 -2.98 0.39
N LEU A 305 -3.34 -2.32 -0.74
CA LEU A 305 -4.54 -2.18 -1.57
C LEU A 305 -4.31 -2.88 -2.91
N VAL A 306 -5.23 -3.75 -3.29
CA VAL A 306 -5.22 -4.43 -4.59
C VAL A 306 -6.48 -4.09 -5.36
N ASN A 307 -6.31 -3.63 -6.57
CA ASN A 307 -7.37 -3.40 -7.54
C ASN A 307 -6.91 -3.97 -8.89
N GLY A 308 -7.19 -5.26 -9.11
CA GLY A 308 -6.60 -5.96 -10.25
C GLY A 308 -7.13 -7.36 -10.47
N GLU A 309 -6.65 -7.97 -11.54
CA GLU A 309 -7.05 -9.29 -11.98
C GLU A 309 -5.88 -10.26 -11.97
N ARG A 310 -6.11 -11.46 -11.46
CA ARG A 310 -5.11 -12.52 -11.33
C ARG A 310 -3.87 -12.07 -10.55
N ILE A 311 -4.12 -11.61 -9.32
CA ILE A 311 -3.08 -11.18 -8.39
C ILE A 311 -2.82 -12.32 -7.40
N ALA A 312 -1.59 -12.83 -7.38
CA ALA A 312 -1.16 -13.89 -6.48
C ALA A 312 -0.20 -13.35 -5.41
N LEU A 313 -0.54 -13.57 -4.15
CA LEU A 313 0.27 -13.19 -3.00
C LEU A 313 0.72 -14.47 -2.27
N ARG A 314 2.01 -14.62 -2.01
CA ARG A 314 2.54 -15.75 -1.26
C ARG A 314 3.56 -15.30 -0.21
N LYS A 315 3.33 -15.70 1.06
CA LYS A 315 4.20 -15.27 2.14
C LYS A 315 4.38 -13.74 2.14
N VAL A 316 3.24 -13.04 2.13
CA VAL A 316 3.19 -11.58 2.28
C VAL A 316 2.62 -11.29 3.66
N HIS A 317 3.31 -10.47 4.44
CA HIS A 317 2.82 -9.98 5.73
C HIS A 317 2.25 -8.59 5.53
N ILE A 318 0.95 -8.44 5.74
CA ILE A 318 0.20 -7.20 5.53
C ILE A 318 -0.21 -6.63 6.87
N ILE A 319 0.21 -5.41 7.17
CA ILE A 319 -0.12 -4.74 8.43
C ILE A 319 -0.81 -3.42 8.14
N GLY A 320 -2.04 -3.30 8.64
CA GLY A 320 -2.84 -2.08 8.54
C GLY A 320 -3.22 -1.53 9.90
N SER A 321 -3.83 -0.34 9.89
CA SER A 321 -4.40 0.28 11.07
C SER A 321 -5.89 0.54 10.81
N GLY A 322 -6.77 -0.14 11.54
CA GLY A 322 -8.17 -0.26 11.18
C GLY A 322 -8.37 -1.35 10.13
N ASP A 323 -8.14 -1.06 8.88
CA ASP A 323 -8.21 -2.03 7.78
C ASP A 323 -6.78 -2.50 7.44
N ALA A 324 -6.54 -3.80 7.25
CA ALA A 324 -5.22 -4.29 6.85
C ALA A 324 -5.07 -4.34 5.33
N MET A 325 -6.09 -4.86 4.65
CA MET A 325 -6.07 -5.01 3.20
C MET A 325 -7.42 -4.62 2.57
N GLN A 326 -7.34 -3.95 1.45
CA GLN A 326 -8.48 -3.80 0.55
C GLN A 326 -8.21 -4.60 -0.73
N GLY A 327 -9.11 -5.53 -1.07
CA GLY A 327 -9.01 -6.38 -2.25
C GLY A 327 -10.20 -6.23 -3.19
N ASN A 328 -9.95 -5.80 -4.43
CA ASN A 328 -10.94 -5.72 -5.49
C ASN A 328 -10.43 -6.48 -6.72
N GLY A 329 -11.21 -7.45 -7.18
CA GLY A 329 -10.88 -8.21 -8.37
C GLY A 329 -10.66 -9.69 -8.09
N THR A 330 -9.73 -10.32 -8.79
CA THR A 330 -9.43 -11.75 -8.68
C THR A 330 -8.09 -11.94 -7.98
N ILE A 331 -8.13 -12.45 -6.73
CA ILE A 331 -6.96 -12.49 -5.85
C ILE A 331 -6.79 -13.88 -5.22
N TYR A 332 -5.59 -14.41 -5.28
CA TYR A 332 -5.17 -15.61 -4.57
C TYR A 332 -4.12 -15.26 -3.51
N MET A 333 -4.31 -15.78 -2.31
CA MET A 333 -3.36 -15.58 -1.20
C MET A 333 -2.96 -16.94 -0.59
N GLU A 334 -1.66 -17.17 -0.43
CA GLU A 334 -1.14 -18.39 0.16
C GLU A 334 -0.08 -18.12 1.23
N GLN A 335 -0.25 -18.70 2.41
CA GLN A 335 0.68 -18.57 3.54
C GLN A 335 0.99 -17.10 3.89
N CYS A 336 0.01 -16.21 3.69
CA CYS A 336 0.13 -14.81 4.04
C CYS A 336 -0.26 -14.57 5.50
N GLU A 337 0.26 -13.48 6.07
CA GLU A 337 -0.12 -12.97 7.38
C GLU A 337 -0.82 -11.63 7.21
N MET A 338 -1.86 -11.38 8.02
CA MET A 338 -2.62 -10.14 7.96
C MET A 338 -2.94 -9.67 9.38
N ASP A 339 -2.51 -8.45 9.71
CA ASP A 339 -2.78 -7.79 10.98
C ASP A 339 -3.60 -6.52 10.77
N GLY A 340 -4.75 -6.44 11.42
CA GLY A 340 -5.64 -5.29 11.34
C GLY A 340 -6.39 -5.01 12.63
N GLY A 341 -7.07 -3.88 12.72
CA GLY A 341 -7.78 -3.46 13.93
C GLY A 341 -9.28 -3.19 13.75
N GLY A 342 -9.77 -3.26 12.52
CA GLY A 342 -11.17 -3.03 12.17
C GLY A 342 -11.70 -4.10 11.23
N ASP A 343 -12.29 -3.72 10.12
CA ASP A 343 -12.56 -4.65 9.01
C ASP A 343 -11.22 -5.03 8.37
N SER A 344 -10.46 -5.94 8.97
CA SER A 344 -9.08 -6.22 8.56
C SER A 344 -8.95 -6.49 7.07
N PHE A 345 -10.00 -7.05 6.47
CA PHE A 345 -10.04 -7.33 5.05
C PHE A 345 -11.34 -6.82 4.41
N LEU A 346 -11.21 -5.98 3.40
CA LEU A 346 -12.33 -5.43 2.63
C LEU A 346 -12.36 -6.06 1.25
N GLY A 347 -13.24 -7.03 1.03
CA GLY A 347 -13.33 -7.79 -0.23
C GLY A 347 -14.47 -7.33 -1.15
N ARG A 348 -14.19 -7.18 -2.46
CA ARG A 348 -15.19 -6.85 -3.50
C ARG A 348 -15.04 -7.68 -4.77
N GLY A 349 -14.42 -8.80 -4.73
CA GLY A 349 -14.19 -9.62 -5.91
C GLY A 349 -14.35 -11.11 -5.62
N SER A 350 -13.53 -11.91 -6.25
CA SER A 350 -13.33 -13.32 -5.96
C SER A 350 -11.95 -13.49 -5.33
N ILE A 351 -11.92 -13.83 -4.07
CA ILE A 351 -10.69 -13.85 -3.29
C ILE A 351 -10.56 -15.18 -2.57
N PHE A 352 -9.46 -15.87 -2.81
CA PHE A 352 -9.19 -17.18 -2.23
C PHE A 352 -7.95 -17.13 -1.34
N LEU A 353 -8.13 -17.46 -0.06
CA LEU A 353 -7.05 -17.49 0.91
C LEU A 353 -6.77 -18.94 1.34
N TYR A 354 -5.54 -19.38 1.22
CA TYR A 354 -5.11 -20.71 1.59
C TYR A 354 -4.00 -20.67 2.64
N ARG A 355 -4.24 -21.28 3.81
CA ARG A 355 -3.28 -21.34 4.91
C ARG A 355 -2.75 -19.96 5.35
N CYS A 356 -3.61 -18.94 5.30
CA CYS A 356 -3.28 -17.62 5.77
C CYS A 356 -3.60 -17.47 7.26
N ASN A 357 -2.87 -16.57 7.94
CA ASN A 357 -3.08 -16.22 9.33
C ASN A 357 -3.65 -14.80 9.41
N LEU A 358 -4.85 -14.65 9.95
CA LEU A 358 -5.50 -13.36 10.16
C LEU A 358 -5.54 -13.05 11.66
N ARG A 359 -4.99 -11.89 12.03
CA ARG A 359 -5.03 -11.37 13.41
C ARG A 359 -5.76 -10.03 13.42
N ASN A 360 -6.58 -9.80 14.44
CA ASN A 360 -7.41 -8.61 14.54
C ASN A 360 -7.49 -8.09 15.98
N ASP A 361 -7.51 -6.78 16.16
CA ASP A 361 -7.56 -6.15 17.48
C ASP A 361 -8.95 -5.75 17.95
N GLY A 362 -9.95 -5.71 17.08
CA GLY A 362 -11.20 -5.18 17.59
C GLY A 362 -12.45 -5.17 16.72
N GLY A 363 -12.33 -5.28 15.42
CA GLY A 363 -13.48 -5.32 14.49
C GLY A 363 -13.71 -6.69 13.90
N PRO A 364 -14.66 -6.86 12.98
CA PRO A 364 -14.80 -8.08 12.20
C PRO A 364 -13.55 -8.32 11.33
N PHE A 365 -13.25 -9.58 11.04
CA PHE A 365 -12.13 -9.88 10.15
C PHE A 365 -12.39 -9.39 8.72
N THR A 366 -13.65 -9.44 8.26
CA THR A 366 -13.95 -9.00 6.89
C THR A 366 -15.23 -8.17 6.81
N TRP A 367 -15.27 -7.29 5.81
CA TRP A 367 -16.50 -6.72 5.30
C TRP A 367 -16.72 -7.17 3.86
N VAL A 368 -17.65 -8.12 3.68
CA VAL A 368 -17.91 -8.78 2.41
C VAL A 368 -18.85 -7.93 1.56
N ARG A 369 -18.44 -7.56 0.36
CA ARG A 369 -19.16 -6.63 -0.53
C ARG A 369 -19.10 -7.02 -1.99
N ASN A 370 -18.86 -8.29 -2.30
CA ASN A 370 -18.79 -8.75 -3.69
C ASN A 370 -20.14 -8.58 -4.41
N THR A 371 -20.04 -8.39 -5.70
CA THR A 371 -21.18 -8.30 -6.61
C THR A 371 -21.55 -9.67 -7.19
N GLN A 372 -22.67 -9.72 -7.88
CA GLN A 372 -23.11 -10.94 -8.59
C GLN A 372 -22.02 -11.45 -9.55
N GLY A 373 -21.81 -12.75 -9.57
CA GLY A 373 -20.79 -13.40 -10.39
C GLY A 373 -19.40 -13.50 -9.78
N HIS A 374 -19.23 -13.01 -8.56
CA HIS A 374 -18.02 -13.15 -7.78
C HIS A 374 -18.27 -14.00 -6.53
N HIS A 375 -17.31 -14.81 -6.14
CA HIS A 375 -17.42 -15.71 -4.97
C HIS A 375 -17.02 -15.08 -3.64
N GLY A 376 -16.79 -13.77 -3.59
CA GLY A 376 -16.45 -13.09 -2.33
C GLY A 376 -15.17 -13.62 -1.69
N ASP A 377 -15.21 -13.81 -0.35
CA ASP A 377 -14.03 -14.17 0.44
C ASP A 377 -14.08 -15.65 0.82
N VAL A 378 -13.18 -16.46 0.29
CA VAL A 378 -13.10 -17.89 0.56
C VAL A 378 -11.82 -18.23 1.30
N PHE A 379 -11.97 -18.82 2.50
CA PHE A 379 -10.88 -19.17 3.41
C PHE A 379 -10.76 -20.69 3.50
N VAL A 380 -9.61 -21.23 3.17
CA VAL A 380 -9.32 -22.67 3.25
C VAL A 380 -8.10 -22.90 4.14
N GLU A 381 -8.26 -23.69 5.19
CA GLU A 381 -7.21 -24.00 6.17
C GLU A 381 -6.55 -22.75 6.81
N CYS A 382 -7.28 -21.62 6.87
CA CYS A 382 -6.80 -20.38 7.46
C CYS A 382 -6.98 -20.38 9.00
N THR A 383 -6.23 -19.49 9.67
CA THR A 383 -6.38 -19.25 11.11
C THR A 383 -6.88 -17.83 11.37
N PHE A 384 -7.75 -17.70 12.37
CA PHE A 384 -8.32 -16.44 12.83
C PHE A 384 -8.08 -16.30 14.32
N SER A 385 -7.41 -15.23 14.72
CA SER A 385 -7.11 -14.94 16.13
C SER A 385 -7.14 -13.44 16.41
N THR A 386 -7.18 -13.08 17.69
CA THR A 386 -7.05 -11.69 18.12
C THR A 386 -5.76 -11.50 18.92
N THR A 387 -5.25 -10.29 18.94
CA THR A 387 -4.01 -9.96 19.67
C THR A 387 -4.30 -9.63 21.14
N ASN A 388 -5.57 -9.33 21.48
CA ASN A 388 -5.97 -8.82 22.79
C ASN A 388 -7.03 -9.69 23.50
N GLY A 389 -7.35 -10.87 22.95
CA GLY A 389 -8.34 -11.82 23.53
C GLY A 389 -9.80 -11.39 23.38
N ARG A 390 -10.10 -10.32 22.64
CA ARG A 390 -11.49 -9.91 22.38
C ARG A 390 -12.15 -10.87 21.39
N LYS A 391 -13.43 -11.14 21.63
CA LYS A 391 -14.23 -11.93 20.66
C LYS A 391 -14.67 -11.04 19.52
N VAL A 392 -14.44 -11.49 18.30
CA VAL A 392 -14.75 -10.75 17.08
C VAL A 392 -15.50 -11.60 16.07
N ASP A 393 -16.10 -10.97 15.08
CA ASP A 393 -16.83 -11.61 13.98
C ASP A 393 -15.87 -12.14 12.92
N PHE A 394 -16.22 -13.24 12.27
CA PHE A 394 -15.54 -13.67 11.04
C PHE A 394 -15.71 -12.66 9.91
N GLY A 395 -16.87 -12.01 9.88
CA GLY A 395 -17.18 -11.02 8.88
C GLY A 395 -18.56 -10.42 9.05
N ARG A 396 -18.82 -9.41 8.25
CA ARG A 396 -20.10 -8.72 8.21
C ARG A 396 -20.48 -8.32 6.78
N SER A 397 -21.77 -8.13 6.55
CA SER A 397 -22.30 -7.55 5.31
C SER A 397 -23.58 -6.81 5.60
N PRO A 398 -23.56 -5.74 6.45
CA PRO A 398 -24.74 -4.96 6.76
C PRO A 398 -25.11 -4.05 5.59
N SER A 399 -26.36 -3.62 5.56
CA SER A 399 -26.76 -2.47 4.73
C SER A 399 -26.02 -1.21 5.19
N ASN A 400 -25.50 -0.44 4.25
CA ASN A 400 -24.73 0.76 4.56
C ASN A 400 -25.19 1.94 3.71
N LYS A 401 -25.73 2.98 4.35
CA LYS A 401 -26.22 4.21 3.70
C LYS A 401 -27.11 3.95 2.48
N GLY A 402 -28.07 3.01 2.64
CA GLY A 402 -29.00 2.61 1.58
C GLY A 402 -28.45 1.63 0.54
N LYS A 403 -27.18 1.22 0.64
CA LYS A 403 -26.60 0.15 -0.18
C LYS A 403 -26.79 -1.19 0.50
N THR A 404 -27.14 -2.20 -0.27
CA THR A 404 -27.25 -3.59 0.16
C THR A 404 -26.28 -4.48 -0.62
N TYR A 405 -25.96 -5.63 -0.06
CA TYR A 405 -25.01 -6.58 -0.64
C TYR A 405 -25.66 -7.98 -0.74
N PRO A 406 -26.68 -8.14 -1.60
CA PRO A 406 -27.46 -9.38 -1.68
C PRO A 406 -26.69 -10.58 -2.20
N HIS A 407 -25.53 -10.35 -2.78
CA HIS A 407 -24.64 -11.38 -3.32
C HIS A 407 -23.39 -11.59 -2.45
N ALA A 408 -23.34 -10.98 -1.27
CA ALA A 408 -22.20 -11.14 -0.37
C ALA A 408 -21.98 -12.61 -0.04
N GLU A 409 -20.75 -13.07 -0.18
CA GLU A 409 -20.37 -14.46 -0.03
C GLU A 409 -19.09 -14.59 0.77
N GLN A 410 -19.14 -15.38 1.86
CA GLN A 410 -17.97 -15.75 2.64
C GLN A 410 -18.03 -17.23 2.98
N VAL A 411 -17.00 -17.99 2.62
CA VAL A 411 -16.96 -19.43 2.88
C VAL A 411 -15.68 -19.79 3.61
N MET A 412 -15.83 -20.53 4.72
CA MET A 412 -14.74 -21.00 5.56
C MET A 412 -14.67 -22.52 5.56
N ILE A 413 -13.55 -23.10 5.13
CA ILE A 413 -13.37 -24.55 5.05
C ILE A 413 -12.14 -24.96 5.84
N SER A 414 -12.35 -25.84 6.83
CA SER A 414 -11.30 -26.37 7.71
C SER A 414 -10.43 -25.30 8.38
N CYS A 415 -11.02 -24.15 8.68
CA CYS A 415 -10.36 -23.05 9.36
C CYS A 415 -10.23 -23.31 10.87
N LYS A 416 -9.27 -22.65 11.49
CA LYS A 416 -9.10 -22.62 12.95
C LYS A 416 -9.36 -21.24 13.48
N THR A 417 -10.03 -21.14 14.61
CA THR A 417 -10.44 -19.86 15.18
C THR A 417 -10.17 -19.78 16.67
N ALA A 418 -9.75 -18.61 17.12
CA ALA A 418 -9.73 -18.24 18.53
C ALA A 418 -10.55 -16.96 18.72
N GLU A 419 -11.11 -16.77 19.92
CA GLU A 419 -11.83 -15.55 20.32
C GLU A 419 -12.92 -15.10 19.32
N CYS A 420 -13.57 -16.05 18.63
CA CYS A 420 -14.71 -15.74 17.78
C CYS A 420 -16.00 -15.63 18.60
N ILE A 421 -16.90 -14.72 18.20
CA ILE A 421 -18.24 -14.65 18.78
C ILE A 421 -19.05 -15.90 18.43
N PRO A 422 -19.99 -16.34 19.32
CA PRO A 422 -20.80 -17.55 19.07
C PRO A 422 -21.62 -17.47 17.77
N GLU A 423 -22.09 -16.29 17.38
CA GLU A 423 -22.85 -16.04 16.17
C GLU A 423 -22.01 -16.23 14.90
N GLY A 424 -20.67 -16.17 15.01
CA GLY A 424 -19.72 -16.20 13.90
C GLY A 424 -19.76 -14.96 13.04
N TRP A 425 -20.96 -14.50 12.69
CA TRP A 425 -21.26 -13.29 11.91
C TRP A 425 -22.36 -12.49 12.60
N SER A 426 -22.07 -11.28 13.06
CA SER A 426 -23.04 -10.48 13.80
C SER A 426 -24.03 -9.73 12.90
N ALA A 427 -23.62 -9.37 11.68
CA ALA A 427 -24.43 -8.50 10.82
C ALA A 427 -24.41 -9.01 9.36
N ILE A 428 -25.49 -9.70 8.98
CA ILE A 428 -25.81 -10.06 7.60
C ILE A 428 -27.11 -9.37 7.24
N GLY A 429 -27.07 -8.42 6.30
CA GLY A 429 -28.21 -7.57 5.96
C GLY A 429 -29.25 -8.24 5.08
N GLU A 430 -28.85 -9.21 4.26
CA GLU A 430 -29.71 -9.80 3.24
C GLU A 430 -29.77 -11.34 3.35
N PRO A 431 -30.96 -11.95 3.26
CA PRO A 431 -31.11 -13.40 3.34
C PRO A 431 -30.59 -14.15 2.09
N THR A 432 -30.33 -13.45 1.00
CA THR A 432 -29.84 -14.01 -0.26
C THR A 432 -28.33 -14.21 -0.30
N THR A 433 -27.64 -13.75 0.74
CA THR A 433 -26.19 -13.90 0.90
C THR A 433 -25.79 -15.35 1.15
N PHE A 434 -24.53 -15.69 0.91
CA PHE A 434 -24.00 -17.03 1.16
C PHE A 434 -22.82 -16.98 2.15
N PHE A 435 -23.14 -17.10 3.43
CA PHE A 435 -22.17 -17.24 4.52
C PHE A 435 -22.18 -18.67 4.98
N ALA A 436 -21.06 -19.39 4.83
CA ALA A 436 -20.99 -20.81 5.11
C ALA A 436 -19.68 -21.23 5.77
N GLU A 437 -19.74 -22.26 6.59
CA GLU A 437 -18.55 -22.89 7.16
C GLU A 437 -18.65 -24.42 7.15
N TYR A 438 -17.46 -25.05 7.07
CA TYR A 438 -17.29 -26.49 7.19
C TYR A 438 -16.06 -26.80 8.03
N ASN A 439 -16.21 -27.68 9.03
CA ASN A 439 -15.13 -28.21 9.85
C ASN A 439 -14.29 -27.14 10.54
N THR A 440 -14.93 -26.08 11.03
CA THR A 440 -14.26 -25.03 11.82
C THR A 440 -13.83 -25.60 13.17
N ARG A 441 -12.60 -25.35 13.59
CA ARG A 441 -12.01 -25.87 14.81
C ARG A 441 -11.48 -24.77 15.71
N ASP A 442 -11.49 -25.03 17.00
CA ASP A 442 -10.82 -24.18 17.97
C ASP A 442 -9.30 -24.24 17.77
N LEU A 443 -8.66 -23.07 17.71
CA LEU A 443 -7.23 -22.93 17.38
C LEU A 443 -6.34 -23.57 18.46
N SER A 444 -6.73 -23.50 19.72
CA SER A 444 -5.92 -23.99 20.85
C SER A 444 -6.07 -25.49 21.10
N THR A 445 -7.30 -26.01 20.98
CA THR A 445 -7.62 -27.38 21.30
C THR A 445 -7.72 -28.32 20.10
N GLY A 446 -7.91 -27.75 18.90
CA GLY A 446 -8.18 -28.50 17.68
C GLY A 446 -9.55 -29.17 17.64
N GLN A 447 -10.41 -28.99 18.66
CA GLN A 447 -11.74 -29.55 18.71
C GLN A 447 -12.71 -28.78 17.80
N PRO A 448 -13.79 -29.39 17.30
CA PRO A 448 -14.85 -28.69 16.60
C PRO A 448 -15.43 -27.58 17.48
N VAL A 449 -15.67 -26.40 16.88
CA VAL A 449 -16.34 -25.29 17.57
C VAL A 449 -17.86 -25.57 17.68
N ASP A 450 -18.50 -25.01 18.71
CA ASP A 450 -19.95 -25.02 18.81
C ASP A 450 -20.56 -24.03 17.82
N THR A 451 -21.29 -24.55 16.83
CA THR A 451 -21.94 -23.76 15.79
C THR A 451 -23.44 -23.56 16.00
N SER A 452 -23.99 -24.02 17.14
CA SER A 452 -25.43 -23.99 17.45
C SER A 452 -26.04 -22.57 17.52
N LYS A 453 -25.18 -21.55 17.76
CA LYS A 453 -25.59 -20.16 17.90
C LYS A 453 -25.23 -19.28 16.70
N ARG A 454 -24.83 -19.87 15.58
CA ARG A 454 -24.49 -19.11 14.38
C ARG A 454 -25.66 -18.25 13.88
N HIS A 455 -25.32 -17.17 13.21
CA HIS A 455 -26.33 -16.26 12.63
C HIS A 455 -27.34 -17.04 11.75
N ARG A 456 -28.60 -16.67 11.80
CA ARG A 456 -29.72 -17.38 11.13
C ARG A 456 -29.56 -17.52 9.60
N TYR A 457 -28.78 -16.68 8.96
CA TYR A 457 -28.47 -16.75 7.52
C TYR A 457 -27.16 -17.47 7.22
N ALA A 458 -26.38 -17.81 8.24
CA ALA A 458 -25.18 -18.62 8.08
C ALA A 458 -25.53 -20.10 7.94
N ARG A 459 -24.80 -20.79 7.06
CA ARG A 459 -25.03 -22.18 6.72
C ARG A 459 -23.90 -23.05 7.26
N GLN A 460 -24.25 -24.12 7.98
CA GLN A 460 -23.34 -25.18 8.32
C GLN A 460 -23.34 -26.25 7.21
N LEU A 461 -22.20 -26.46 6.55
CA LEU A 461 -22.07 -27.44 5.48
C LEU A 461 -21.88 -28.85 6.06
N ASP A 462 -22.62 -29.80 5.52
CA ASP A 462 -22.51 -31.21 5.90
C ASP A 462 -21.53 -31.94 4.98
N GLY A 463 -20.55 -32.64 5.56
CA GLY A 463 -19.49 -33.29 4.80
C GLY A 463 -19.97 -34.40 3.82
N GLN A 464 -21.18 -34.91 3.95
CA GLN A 464 -21.76 -35.88 3.03
C GLN A 464 -22.72 -35.22 2.03
N LYS A 465 -23.67 -34.43 2.55
CA LYS A 465 -24.71 -33.79 1.72
C LYS A 465 -24.13 -32.67 0.83
N ASP A 466 -23.18 -31.94 1.37
CA ASP A 466 -22.57 -30.76 0.67
C ASP A 466 -21.18 -31.10 0.10
N LYS A 467 -20.82 -32.38 -0.02
CA LYS A 467 -19.48 -32.82 -0.46
C LYS A 467 -19.00 -32.12 -1.75
N THR A 468 -19.88 -32.02 -2.73
CA THR A 468 -19.56 -31.37 -4.01
C THR A 468 -19.28 -29.89 -3.83
N LEU A 469 -20.10 -29.20 -3.06
CA LEU A 469 -19.97 -27.79 -2.77
C LEU A 469 -18.67 -27.48 -2.00
N ILE A 470 -18.37 -28.27 -0.96
CA ILE A 470 -17.13 -28.18 -0.20
C ILE A 470 -15.91 -28.33 -1.11
N LYS A 471 -15.94 -29.32 -2.02
CA LYS A 471 -14.87 -29.54 -2.99
C LYS A 471 -14.71 -28.32 -3.92
N GLN A 472 -15.80 -27.77 -4.43
CA GLN A 472 -15.78 -26.59 -5.29
C GLN A 472 -15.14 -25.40 -4.60
N TYR A 473 -15.59 -25.05 -3.39
CA TYR A 473 -15.02 -23.94 -2.64
C TYR A 473 -13.60 -24.19 -2.08
N SER A 474 -13.15 -25.45 -2.05
CA SER A 474 -11.76 -25.79 -1.72
C SER A 474 -10.83 -25.71 -2.95
N THR A 475 -11.35 -25.40 -4.13
CA THR A 475 -10.61 -25.38 -5.39
C THR A 475 -10.42 -23.96 -5.89
N PRO A 476 -9.19 -23.42 -5.93
CA PRO A 476 -8.95 -22.03 -6.34
C PRO A 476 -9.59 -21.68 -7.69
N SER A 477 -9.45 -22.53 -8.70
CA SER A 477 -9.99 -22.26 -10.03
C SER A 477 -11.52 -22.13 -10.06
N TYR A 478 -12.26 -22.80 -9.17
CA TYR A 478 -13.71 -22.61 -9.06
C TYR A 478 -14.03 -21.20 -8.56
N VAL A 479 -13.38 -20.77 -7.49
CA VAL A 479 -13.63 -19.48 -6.85
C VAL A 479 -13.12 -18.32 -7.74
N LEU A 480 -12.00 -18.52 -8.42
CA LEU A 480 -11.31 -17.50 -9.20
C LEU A 480 -11.66 -17.51 -10.69
N GLY A 481 -12.86 -18.00 -11.05
CA GLY A 481 -13.36 -17.91 -12.43
C GLY A 481 -12.53 -18.68 -13.46
N GLY A 482 -11.99 -19.83 -13.10
CA GLY A 482 -11.15 -20.68 -13.95
C GLY A 482 -9.65 -20.45 -13.82
N TRP A 483 -9.24 -19.37 -13.16
CA TRP A 483 -7.81 -19.11 -12.95
C TRP A 483 -7.23 -20.05 -11.87
N ASN A 484 -6.09 -20.64 -12.19
CA ASN A 484 -5.32 -21.48 -11.29
C ASN A 484 -3.92 -20.89 -11.11
N PRO A 485 -3.66 -20.17 -10.01
CA PRO A 485 -2.40 -19.47 -9.79
C PRO A 485 -1.22 -20.44 -9.74
N GLN A 486 -0.09 -20.01 -10.30
CA GLN A 486 1.20 -20.71 -10.29
C GLN A 486 2.28 -19.76 -9.77
N PHE A 487 3.20 -20.25 -8.94
CA PHE A 487 4.31 -19.47 -8.35
C PHE A 487 5.67 -19.88 -8.91
#